data_4ca6a77b464c774176d71977a3439beb
#
_entry.id   4ca6a77b464c774176d71977a3439beb
#
_cell.length_a   1.000
_cell.length_b   1.000
_cell.length_c   1.000
_cell.angle_alpha   90.00
_cell.angle_beta   90.00
_cell.angle_gamma   90.00
#
_symmetry.space_group_name_H-M   'P 1'
#
loop_
_entity.id
_entity.type
_entity.pdbx_description
1 polymer ?
#
loop_
_entity_poly.entity_id
_entity_poly.type
_entity_poly.pdbx_seq_one_letter_code
_entity_poly.pdbx_strand_id
1 'polypeptide(L)'
;MKNLAVIAAVFVAFSVNAQNYVVVGTGQTKCYDFRNEITPPKPGQPFYGQDAQHRSVSPAYRLSADGLTVQDLNTGLTWQRSPDTNGDGVLDRRDKLTLKQAEALPAKLNAERFGGFNDWRLPTIKELYSLILFSGVDVGPGAESVRMMPFLDTKYFKFAYGDTSKGERLIDSQYASSTKYVGKSFQGFAKLFGVNFADGRIKGYDLQMPGGGTEKTFFVQCVRGNPQYGVNDFHDNANGTITDRATGLMWSQADSGKGLNWEQALAYATNDKRAGHNDWRLPNAKELQSIVDYTRAPDTTSSPAINPVFNCTAIKNEIGQTDYPFYWTGTTHAGMLGGSAAVYIAFGRAAGWPTGTPGRGGPPEASPTNYHYTDVHGAGAQRSDPKAGNPADFPHGRGPQGDVIRIYNFVRLVRNAAN
;
A
#
# COMPACT_ATOMS: atom_id res chain seq x y z
N MET A 1 55.14 -49.30 2.20
CA MET A 1 54.82 -47.89 1.90
C MET A 1 53.31 -47.81 1.74
N LYS A 2 52.60 -47.22 2.71
CA LYS A 2 51.13 -47.09 2.72
C LYS A 2 50.82 -45.66 2.24
N ASN A 3 50.17 -45.51 1.12
CA ASN A 3 49.69 -44.22 0.58
C ASN A 3 48.44 -43.79 1.40
N LEU A 4 48.57 -42.70 2.13
CA LEU A 4 47.44 -42.01 2.73
C LEU A 4 46.85 -41.02 1.70
N ALA A 5 45.64 -41.28 1.22
CA ALA A 5 44.91 -40.33 0.41
C ALA A 5 44.21 -39.31 1.35
N VAL A 6 44.62 -38.06 1.25
CA VAL A 6 43.93 -36.94 1.95
C VAL A 6 42.76 -36.49 1.07
N ILE A 7 41.54 -36.74 1.55
CA ILE A 7 40.32 -36.20 0.94
C ILE A 7 40.12 -34.79 1.51
N ALA A 8 40.36 -33.79 0.70
CA ALA A 8 40.00 -32.39 1.03
C ALA A 8 38.49 -32.18 0.84
N ALA A 9 37.77 -32.04 1.94
CA ALA A 9 36.37 -31.63 1.90
C ALA A 9 36.30 -30.13 1.61
N VAL A 10 35.78 -29.78 0.44
CA VAL A 10 35.45 -28.39 0.08
C VAL A 10 34.12 -28.04 0.75
N PHE A 11 34.18 -27.31 1.86
CA PHE A 11 33.01 -26.67 2.44
C PHE A 11 32.62 -25.46 1.58
N VAL A 12 31.59 -25.58 0.74
CA VAL A 12 30.93 -24.44 0.13
C VAL A 12 30.08 -23.80 1.22
N ALA A 13 30.59 -22.73 1.80
CA ALA A 13 29.80 -21.91 2.71
C ALA A 13 28.74 -21.17 1.89
N PHE A 14 27.50 -21.62 1.91
CA PHE A 14 26.37 -20.82 1.48
C PHE A 14 26.22 -19.70 2.50
N SER A 15 26.67 -18.49 2.15
CA SER A 15 26.29 -17.30 2.89
C SER A 15 24.81 -17.08 2.65
N VAL A 16 23.97 -17.42 3.64
CA VAL A 16 22.60 -16.95 3.71
C VAL A 16 22.71 -15.44 3.88
N ASN A 17 22.51 -14.68 2.81
CA ASN A 17 22.38 -13.23 2.92
C ASN A 17 21.22 -12.95 3.87
N ALA A 18 21.49 -12.36 5.02
CA ALA A 18 20.46 -11.94 5.95
C ALA A 18 19.53 -10.94 5.24
N GLN A 19 18.23 -11.17 5.33
CA GLN A 19 17.22 -10.24 4.80
C GLN A 19 17.42 -8.85 5.40
N ASN A 20 17.39 -7.80 4.58
CA ASN A 20 17.55 -6.43 5.06
C ASN A 20 16.33 -5.95 5.84
N TYR A 21 15.15 -6.46 5.46
CA TYR A 21 13.89 -6.18 6.16
C TYR A 21 12.84 -7.26 5.91
N VAL A 22 11.88 -7.32 6.81
CA VAL A 22 10.74 -8.23 6.73
C VAL A 22 9.51 -7.47 6.25
N VAL A 23 8.84 -7.98 5.23
CA VAL A 23 7.49 -7.52 4.86
C VAL A 23 6.50 -8.20 5.81
N VAL A 24 6.03 -7.45 6.81
CA VAL A 24 5.05 -7.96 7.78
C VAL A 24 3.68 -8.19 7.13
N GLY A 25 2.94 -9.15 7.63
CA GLY A 25 1.61 -9.49 7.12
C GLY A 25 0.59 -8.37 7.31
N THR A 26 -0.52 -8.50 6.62
CA THR A 26 -1.61 -7.52 6.59
C THR A 26 -2.54 -7.59 7.80
N GLY A 27 -2.42 -8.62 8.64
CA GLY A 27 -3.35 -8.88 9.74
C GLY A 27 -4.72 -9.40 9.29
N GLN A 28 -4.92 -9.69 8.00
CA GLN A 28 -6.16 -10.27 7.53
C GLN A 28 -6.25 -11.75 7.89
N THR A 29 -7.33 -12.14 8.57
CA THR A 29 -7.57 -13.52 9.03
C THR A 29 -8.84 -14.14 8.47
N LYS A 30 -9.62 -13.36 7.72
CA LYS A 30 -10.92 -13.75 7.17
C LYS A 30 -10.84 -13.96 5.67
N CYS A 31 -11.58 -14.97 5.17
CA CYS A 31 -11.76 -15.20 3.75
C CYS A 31 -13.14 -14.68 3.30
N TYR A 32 -13.23 -14.28 2.03
CA TYR A 32 -14.42 -13.67 1.46
C TYR A 32 -14.67 -14.21 0.05
N ASP A 33 -15.92 -14.39 -0.30
CA ASP A 33 -16.36 -14.53 -1.69
C ASP A 33 -16.43 -13.14 -2.37
N PHE A 34 -17.31 -12.97 -3.33
CA PHE A 34 -17.53 -11.65 -3.95
C PHE A 34 -18.17 -10.62 -3.02
N ARG A 35 -18.61 -10.99 -1.81
CA ARG A 35 -19.27 -10.06 -0.88
C ARG A 35 -19.20 -10.50 0.58
N ASN A 36 -19.42 -11.79 0.85
CA ASN A 36 -19.63 -12.29 2.21
C ASN A 36 -18.34 -12.88 2.78
N GLU A 37 -18.22 -12.87 4.09
CA GLU A 37 -17.24 -13.70 4.81
C GLU A 37 -17.61 -15.17 4.62
N ILE A 38 -16.63 -16.01 4.28
CA ILE A 38 -16.80 -17.44 4.03
C ILE A 38 -15.82 -18.27 4.87
N THR A 39 -16.17 -19.53 5.09
CA THR A 39 -15.20 -20.50 5.61
C THR A 39 -14.01 -20.59 4.65
N PRO A 40 -12.76 -20.62 5.17
CA PRO A 40 -11.57 -20.68 4.33
C PRO A 40 -11.67 -21.81 3.29
N PRO A 41 -11.60 -21.49 1.99
CA PRO A 41 -11.74 -22.48 0.92
C PRO A 41 -10.56 -23.47 0.93
N LYS A 42 -10.80 -24.70 0.49
CA LYS A 42 -9.76 -25.73 0.29
C LYS A 42 -9.10 -25.58 -1.09
N PRO A 43 -7.90 -26.12 -1.31
CA PRO A 43 -7.28 -26.17 -2.62
C PRO A 43 -8.26 -26.70 -3.70
N GLY A 44 -8.31 -26.01 -4.84
CA GLY A 44 -9.21 -26.31 -5.95
C GLY A 44 -10.64 -25.77 -5.83
N GLN A 45 -11.02 -25.18 -4.69
CA GLN A 45 -12.31 -24.50 -4.54
C GLN A 45 -12.24 -23.04 -5.02
N PRO A 46 -13.37 -22.44 -5.44
CA PRO A 46 -13.47 -21.01 -5.72
C PRO A 46 -12.94 -20.18 -4.54
N PHE A 47 -12.28 -19.06 -4.85
CA PHE A 47 -11.69 -18.14 -3.86
C PHE A 47 -10.57 -18.69 -2.99
N TYR A 48 -10.00 -19.87 -3.30
CA TYR A 48 -8.82 -20.38 -2.62
C TYR A 48 -7.59 -19.54 -2.97
N GLY A 49 -6.68 -19.35 -2.00
CA GLY A 49 -5.42 -18.62 -2.20
C GLY A 49 -5.48 -17.15 -1.79
N GLN A 50 -6.44 -16.76 -0.93
CA GLN A 50 -6.54 -15.43 -0.35
C GLN A 50 -5.43 -15.16 0.66
N ASP A 51 -5.15 -13.90 0.94
CA ASP A 51 -4.15 -13.43 1.91
C ASP A 51 -4.26 -14.17 3.27
N ALA A 52 -5.46 -14.28 3.82
CA ALA A 52 -5.72 -14.95 5.10
C ALA A 52 -5.31 -16.45 5.13
N GLN A 53 -5.06 -17.07 3.98
CA GLN A 53 -4.69 -18.49 3.87
C GLN A 53 -3.18 -18.73 3.75
N HIS A 54 -2.39 -17.66 3.64
CA HIS A 54 -0.95 -17.73 3.50
C HIS A 54 -0.23 -17.35 4.81
N ARG A 55 0.86 -18.04 5.08
CA ARG A 55 1.72 -17.68 6.20
C ARG A 55 2.42 -16.35 5.91
N SER A 56 2.27 -15.40 6.80
CA SER A 56 3.01 -14.14 6.84
C SER A 56 3.54 -13.90 8.25
N VAL A 57 4.55 -13.04 8.37
CA VAL A 57 5.06 -12.61 9.67
C VAL A 57 4.03 -11.69 10.31
N SER A 58 3.42 -12.11 11.41
CA SER A 58 2.43 -11.29 12.12
C SER A 58 3.07 -10.01 12.66
N PRO A 59 2.41 -8.85 12.53
CA PRO A 59 2.87 -7.63 13.20
C PRO A 59 3.07 -7.85 14.70
N ALA A 60 4.19 -7.36 15.23
CA ALA A 60 4.52 -7.52 16.64
C ALA A 60 5.17 -6.24 17.18
N TYR A 61 4.57 -5.66 18.21
CA TYR A 61 4.96 -4.36 18.72
C TYR A 61 5.26 -4.42 20.22
N ARG A 62 6.13 -3.51 20.67
CA ARG A 62 6.43 -3.28 22.06
C ARG A 62 6.37 -1.79 22.37
N LEU A 63 5.57 -1.43 23.38
CA LEU A 63 5.51 -0.08 23.89
C LEU A 63 6.74 0.19 24.79
N SER A 64 7.35 1.38 24.66
CA SER A 64 8.39 1.84 25.60
C SER A 64 7.82 2.04 27.01
N ALA A 65 8.69 2.01 28.02
CA ALA A 65 8.28 2.16 29.42
C ALA A 65 7.65 3.53 29.71
N ASP A 66 8.10 4.58 29.01
CA ASP A 66 7.56 5.93 29.10
C ASP A 66 6.28 6.14 28.28
N GLY A 67 5.91 5.15 27.47
CA GLY A 67 4.72 5.18 26.62
C GLY A 67 4.82 6.13 25.41
N LEU A 68 5.99 6.66 25.09
CA LEU A 68 6.19 7.63 24.00
C LEU A 68 6.43 6.97 22.65
N THR A 69 7.04 5.79 22.64
CA THR A 69 7.47 5.11 21.41
C THR A 69 6.94 3.69 21.32
N VAL A 70 6.85 3.18 20.09
CA VAL A 70 6.46 1.80 19.77
C VAL A 70 7.55 1.18 18.92
N GLN A 71 8.19 0.14 19.42
CA GLN A 71 9.13 -0.67 18.67
C GLN A 71 8.38 -1.73 17.86
N ASP A 72 8.63 -1.79 16.55
CA ASP A 72 8.26 -2.92 15.70
C ASP A 72 9.34 -3.99 15.80
N LEU A 73 8.96 -5.15 16.35
CA LEU A 73 9.90 -6.23 16.66
C LEU A 73 10.36 -7.02 15.42
N ASN A 74 9.67 -6.84 14.28
CA ASN A 74 9.98 -7.55 13.04
C ASN A 74 10.79 -6.71 12.06
N THR A 75 10.54 -5.40 12.01
CA THR A 75 11.10 -4.51 10.97
C THR A 75 12.37 -3.80 11.42
N GLY A 76 12.63 -3.75 12.72
CA GLY A 76 13.71 -2.96 13.31
C GLY A 76 13.41 -1.46 13.32
N LEU A 77 12.17 -1.07 13.04
CA LEU A 77 11.70 0.31 13.11
C LEU A 77 11.19 0.64 14.52
N THR A 78 11.33 1.90 14.91
CA THR A 78 10.70 2.45 16.11
C THR A 78 9.94 3.71 15.74
N TRP A 79 8.73 3.83 16.21
CA TRP A 79 7.76 4.85 15.84
C TRP A 79 7.43 5.76 17.01
N GLN A 80 7.11 7.04 16.75
CA GLN A 80 6.30 7.79 17.71
C GLN A 80 4.99 7.02 17.96
N ARG A 81 4.52 6.99 19.20
CA ARG A 81 3.24 6.37 19.52
C ARG A 81 2.05 7.21 19.05
N SER A 82 2.19 8.51 19.10
CA SER A 82 1.11 9.49 18.86
C SER A 82 1.56 10.56 17.88
N PRO A 83 0.70 10.94 16.92
CA PRO A 83 0.90 12.13 16.10
C PRO A 83 0.42 13.43 16.79
N ASP A 84 0.27 13.44 18.10
CA ASP A 84 -0.03 14.61 18.93
C ASP A 84 1.17 15.57 18.91
N THR A 85 1.09 16.61 18.10
CA THR A 85 2.19 17.56 17.87
C THR A 85 2.17 18.75 18.82
N ASN A 86 1.02 19.05 19.43
CA ASN A 86 0.85 20.14 20.38
C ASN A 86 0.96 19.68 21.84
N GLY A 87 0.89 18.37 22.13
CA GLY A 87 1.09 17.76 23.44
C GLY A 87 -0.09 17.92 24.40
N ASP A 88 -1.29 18.25 23.89
CA ASP A 88 -2.48 18.41 24.75
C ASP A 88 -3.22 17.08 25.03
N GLY A 89 -2.75 15.97 24.45
CA GLY A 89 -3.32 14.63 24.65
C GLY A 89 -4.57 14.35 23.82
N VAL A 90 -5.03 15.29 23.02
CA VAL A 90 -6.21 15.17 22.13
C VAL A 90 -5.76 15.20 20.68
N LEU A 91 -6.03 14.12 19.93
CA LEU A 91 -5.74 14.07 18.51
C LEU A 91 -6.86 14.74 17.72
N ASP A 92 -6.56 15.86 17.09
CA ASP A 92 -7.51 16.57 16.22
C ASP A 92 -6.80 17.32 15.08
N ARG A 93 -7.53 18.18 14.37
CA ARG A 93 -6.98 18.96 13.26
C ARG A 93 -5.82 19.89 13.65
N ARG A 94 -5.64 20.25 14.93
CA ARG A 94 -4.55 21.11 15.41
C ARG A 94 -3.19 20.42 15.41
N ASP A 95 -3.21 19.06 15.35
CA ASP A 95 -2.01 18.24 15.27
C ASP A 95 -1.53 18.01 13.84
N LYS A 96 -2.36 18.37 12.85
CA LYS A 96 -2.01 18.20 11.44
C LYS A 96 -1.06 19.31 10.98
N LEU A 97 -0.01 18.91 10.27
CA LEU A 97 1.08 19.76 9.81
C LEU A 97 1.05 19.90 8.28
N THR A 98 1.45 21.07 7.77
CA THR A 98 1.82 21.23 6.36
C THR A 98 3.05 20.37 6.04
N LEU A 99 3.35 20.13 4.76
CA LEU A 99 4.55 19.36 4.40
C LEU A 99 5.82 20.01 4.96
N LYS A 100 5.96 21.33 4.87
CA LYS A 100 7.11 22.06 5.41
C LYS A 100 7.28 21.84 6.92
N GLN A 101 6.19 21.86 7.67
CA GLN A 101 6.21 21.59 9.12
C GLN A 101 6.52 20.11 9.39
N ALA A 102 5.96 19.19 8.61
CA ALA A 102 6.23 17.76 8.71
C ALA A 102 7.72 17.42 8.46
N GLU A 103 8.33 18.05 7.46
CA GLU A 103 9.77 17.90 7.17
C GLU A 103 10.66 18.50 8.28
N ALA A 104 10.19 19.50 9.02
CA ALA A 104 10.91 20.10 10.13
C ALA A 104 10.76 19.35 11.46
N LEU A 105 9.68 18.57 11.65
CA LEU A 105 9.39 17.89 12.91
C LEU A 105 10.50 16.94 13.39
N PRO A 106 11.16 16.14 12.53
CA PRO A 106 12.26 15.27 12.97
C PRO A 106 13.41 16.02 13.62
N ALA A 107 13.78 17.20 13.12
CA ALA A 107 14.85 18.00 13.70
C ALA A 107 14.51 18.45 15.13
N LYS A 108 13.26 18.83 15.39
CA LYS A 108 12.76 19.15 16.74
C LYS A 108 12.87 17.93 17.66
N LEU A 109 12.34 16.78 17.25
CA LEU A 109 12.38 15.54 18.04
C LEU A 109 13.81 15.10 18.37
N ASN A 110 14.74 15.26 17.41
CA ASN A 110 16.14 14.92 17.58
C ASN A 110 16.84 15.84 18.58
N ALA A 111 16.56 17.15 18.51
CA ALA A 111 17.09 18.13 19.46
C ALA A 111 16.59 17.88 20.89
N GLU A 112 15.32 17.50 21.03
CA GLU A 112 14.67 17.17 22.31
C GLU A 112 15.02 15.76 22.80
N ARG A 113 15.71 14.95 22.00
CA ARG A 113 15.98 13.52 22.27
C ARG A 113 14.71 12.75 22.63
N PHE A 114 13.65 12.97 21.85
CA PHE A 114 12.34 12.36 22.08
C PHE A 114 12.44 10.84 22.26
N GLY A 115 11.86 10.31 23.33
CA GLY A 115 11.96 8.88 23.69
C GLY A 115 13.38 8.39 23.90
N GLY A 116 14.37 9.30 24.17
CA GLY A 116 15.78 8.99 24.34
C GLY A 116 16.61 8.93 23.05
N PHE A 117 16.02 9.21 21.88
CA PHE A 117 16.65 9.06 20.56
C PHE A 117 16.90 10.41 19.86
N ASN A 118 17.82 10.42 18.89
CA ASN A 118 18.22 11.60 18.12
C ASN A 118 18.39 11.31 16.62
N ASP A 119 17.77 10.24 16.11
CA ASP A 119 17.80 9.78 14.71
C ASP A 119 16.39 9.64 14.09
N TRP A 120 15.44 10.43 14.60
CA TRP A 120 14.09 10.51 14.05
C TRP A 120 14.09 11.08 12.64
N ARG A 121 13.21 10.57 11.78
CA ARG A 121 12.97 11.03 10.42
C ARG A 121 11.50 10.91 10.01
N LEU A 122 11.11 11.63 8.98
CA LEU A 122 9.82 11.43 8.33
C LEU A 122 9.84 10.07 7.61
N PRO A 123 8.85 9.18 7.80
CA PRO A 123 8.86 7.86 7.19
C PRO A 123 8.75 7.95 5.65
N THR A 124 9.36 7.02 4.94
CA THR A 124 9.01 6.73 3.55
C THR A 124 7.60 6.14 3.49
N ILE A 125 6.99 6.16 2.30
CA ILE A 125 5.67 5.53 2.14
C ILE A 125 5.70 4.02 2.40
N LYS A 126 6.80 3.32 2.09
CA LYS A 126 6.95 1.89 2.37
C LYS A 126 7.01 1.62 3.87
N GLU A 127 7.75 2.44 4.61
CA GLU A 127 7.79 2.34 6.07
C GLU A 127 6.41 2.63 6.67
N LEU A 128 5.77 3.73 6.29
CA LEU A 128 4.47 4.10 6.83
C LEU A 128 3.40 3.04 6.53
N TYR A 129 3.44 2.45 5.33
CA TYR A 129 2.51 1.39 4.93
C TYR A 129 2.74 0.07 5.68
N SER A 130 3.93 -0.14 6.28
CA SER A 130 4.16 -1.32 7.13
C SER A 130 3.20 -1.42 8.31
N LEU A 131 2.69 -0.28 8.78
CA LEU A 131 1.75 -0.20 9.90
C LEU A 131 0.31 -0.57 9.54
N ILE A 132 -0.07 -0.56 8.24
CA ILE A 132 -1.45 -0.80 7.84
C ILE A 132 -1.91 -2.23 8.18
N LEU A 133 -3.15 -2.36 8.67
CA LEU A 133 -3.77 -3.65 8.97
C LEU A 133 -5.11 -3.78 8.24
N PHE A 134 -5.26 -4.82 7.43
CA PHE A 134 -6.51 -5.12 6.72
C PHE A 134 -7.51 -5.94 7.57
N SER A 135 -7.33 -5.94 8.89
CA SER A 135 -8.40 -6.21 9.85
C SER A 135 -9.30 -4.97 10.08
N GLY A 136 -8.89 -3.79 9.60
CA GLY A 136 -9.69 -2.58 9.58
C GLY A 136 -10.92 -2.68 8.67
N VAL A 137 -11.88 -1.75 8.86
CA VAL A 137 -13.12 -1.67 8.08
C VAL A 137 -13.24 -0.27 7.48
N ASP A 138 -13.38 -0.19 6.15
CA ASP A 138 -13.57 1.08 5.44
C ASP A 138 -14.92 1.70 5.82
N VAL A 139 -14.82 2.87 6.41
CA VAL A 139 -15.96 3.63 6.96
C VAL A 139 -16.71 4.45 5.91
N GLY A 140 -16.68 4.23 4.67
CA GLY A 140 -17.37 4.95 3.59
C GLY A 140 -18.34 6.09 3.98
N PRO A 141 -18.89 6.87 3.09
CA PRO A 141 -19.85 7.93 3.41
C PRO A 141 -21.09 7.35 4.13
N GLY A 142 -21.46 7.91 5.29
CA GLY A 142 -22.65 7.51 6.05
C GLY A 142 -22.43 6.40 7.08
N ALA A 143 -21.22 6.17 7.50
CA ALA A 143 -20.83 5.08 8.42
C ALA A 143 -21.25 5.24 9.90
N GLU A 144 -22.14 6.15 10.25
CA GLU A 144 -22.49 6.44 11.66
C GLU A 144 -23.02 5.25 12.45
N SER A 145 -23.48 4.19 11.80
CA SER A 145 -24.04 2.99 12.45
C SER A 145 -23.10 1.78 12.48
N VAL A 146 -21.93 1.85 11.88
CA VAL A 146 -20.99 0.72 11.77
C VAL A 146 -19.91 0.83 12.84
N ARG A 147 -19.52 -0.32 13.39
CA ARG A 147 -18.33 -0.39 14.27
C ARG A 147 -17.10 0.04 13.49
N MET A 148 -16.66 1.26 13.71
CA MET A 148 -15.45 1.81 13.10
C MET A 148 -14.23 1.08 13.63
N MET A 149 -13.42 0.54 12.72
CA MET A 149 -12.17 -0.15 13.04
C MET A 149 -11.08 0.40 12.10
N PRO A 150 -10.15 1.18 12.61
CA PRO A 150 -9.09 1.74 11.75
C PRO A 150 -8.14 0.66 11.26
N PHE A 151 -7.46 0.95 10.17
CA PHE A 151 -6.44 0.08 9.57
C PHE A 151 -5.08 0.21 10.28
N LEU A 152 -5.10 0.32 11.60
CA LEU A 152 -3.94 0.50 12.47
C LEU A 152 -4.16 -0.20 13.80
N ASP A 153 -3.13 -0.77 14.41
CA ASP A 153 -3.22 -1.38 15.75
C ASP A 153 -3.31 -0.31 16.85
N THR A 154 -4.53 0.05 17.21
CA THR A 154 -4.82 1.08 18.24
C THR A 154 -4.48 0.65 19.67
N LYS A 155 -4.11 -0.62 19.88
CA LYS A 155 -3.55 -1.05 21.17
C LYS A 155 -2.19 -0.40 21.42
N TYR A 156 -1.42 -0.19 20.36
CA TYR A 156 -0.09 0.38 20.43
C TYR A 156 -0.06 1.85 19.98
N PHE A 157 -0.76 2.19 18.91
CA PHE A 157 -0.71 3.51 18.29
C PHE A 157 -1.94 4.35 18.63
N LYS A 158 -1.75 5.64 18.84
CA LYS A 158 -2.85 6.59 18.98
C LYS A 158 -3.38 6.97 17.59
N PHE A 159 -4.70 7.05 17.48
CA PHE A 159 -5.38 7.32 16.21
C PHE A 159 -6.66 8.14 16.47
N ALA A 160 -7.00 9.02 15.54
CA ALA A 160 -8.29 9.70 15.49
C ALA A 160 -8.86 9.72 14.07
N TYR A 161 -10.15 9.51 13.95
CA TYR A 161 -10.91 9.86 12.74
C TYR A 161 -11.05 11.38 12.63
N GLY A 162 -11.44 11.88 11.46
CA GLY A 162 -11.81 13.29 11.29
C GLY A 162 -13.03 13.66 12.14
N ASP A 163 -13.02 14.86 12.67
CA ASP A 163 -14.10 15.40 13.52
C ASP A 163 -15.24 16.00 12.67
N THR A 164 -16.29 15.22 12.47
CA THR A 164 -17.46 15.64 11.67
C THR A 164 -18.19 16.85 12.27
N SER A 165 -18.11 17.04 13.60
CA SER A 165 -18.72 18.20 14.26
C SER A 165 -18.01 19.52 13.92
N LYS A 166 -16.74 19.43 13.44
CA LYS A 166 -15.92 20.55 13.01
C LYS A 166 -15.76 20.64 11.48
N GLY A 167 -16.62 19.89 10.74
CA GLY A 167 -16.67 19.93 9.27
C GLY A 167 -15.61 19.08 8.58
N GLU A 168 -14.91 18.19 9.28
CA GLU A 168 -14.06 17.18 8.68
C GLU A 168 -14.89 15.97 8.24
N ARG A 169 -14.40 15.19 7.27
CA ARG A 169 -14.94 13.87 6.96
C ARG A 169 -14.31 12.84 7.90
N LEU A 170 -14.99 11.76 8.24
CA LEU A 170 -14.41 10.65 9.01
C LEU A 170 -13.06 10.20 8.49
N ILE A 171 -12.90 10.17 7.15
CA ILE A 171 -11.66 9.79 6.49
C ILE A 171 -10.61 10.92 6.43
N ASP A 172 -10.81 12.07 7.04
CA ASP A 172 -9.79 13.13 7.07
C ASP A 172 -8.73 12.84 8.14
N SER A 173 -8.09 11.67 8.01
CA SER A 173 -7.05 11.13 8.87
C SER A 173 -5.86 10.65 8.03
N GLN A 174 -5.36 11.54 7.16
CA GLN A 174 -4.24 11.26 6.27
C GLN A 174 -2.91 11.47 7.00
N TYR A 175 -1.99 10.51 6.86
CA TYR A 175 -0.63 10.56 7.40
C TYR A 175 0.37 10.83 6.28
N ALA A 176 1.26 11.82 6.50
CA ALA A 176 2.29 12.18 5.54
C ALA A 176 3.47 11.21 5.56
N SER A 177 4.06 10.97 4.39
CA SER A 177 5.38 10.38 4.24
C SER A 177 6.36 11.36 3.60
N SER A 178 7.64 11.02 3.56
CA SER A 178 8.67 11.76 2.82
C SER A 178 8.65 11.49 1.31
N THR A 179 7.87 10.52 0.85
CA THR A 179 7.82 10.09 -0.55
C THR A 179 6.95 11.03 -1.37
N LYS A 180 7.57 11.82 -2.23
CA LYS A 180 6.87 12.73 -3.15
C LYS A 180 6.49 11.99 -4.43
N TYR A 181 5.35 12.31 -5.01
CA TYR A 181 5.00 11.83 -6.34
C TYR A 181 5.83 12.58 -7.38
N VAL A 182 6.41 11.84 -8.32
CA VAL A 182 7.23 12.44 -9.39
C VAL A 182 6.41 13.18 -10.45
N GLY A 183 5.11 12.90 -10.54
CA GLY A 183 4.15 13.64 -11.36
C GLY A 183 3.51 14.83 -10.62
N LYS A 184 2.46 15.37 -11.23
CA LYS A 184 1.68 16.48 -10.68
C LYS A 184 0.20 16.15 -10.69
N SER A 185 -0.59 16.89 -9.91
CA SER A 185 -2.05 16.83 -9.99
C SER A 185 -2.57 17.46 -11.29
N PHE A 186 -3.86 17.25 -11.55
CA PHE A 186 -4.60 17.93 -12.61
C PHE A 186 -4.44 19.47 -12.59
N GLN A 187 -4.33 20.05 -11.38
CA GLN A 187 -4.13 21.50 -11.21
C GLN A 187 -2.63 21.91 -11.23
N GLY A 188 -1.72 21.00 -11.55
CA GLY A 188 -0.28 21.25 -11.57
C GLY A 188 0.40 21.27 -10.19
N PHE A 189 -0.34 20.94 -9.11
CA PHE A 189 0.23 20.92 -7.77
C PHE A 189 1.15 19.70 -7.56
N ALA A 190 2.17 19.90 -6.73
CA ALA A 190 2.97 18.80 -6.22
C ALA A 190 2.13 17.91 -5.29
N LYS A 191 2.48 16.63 -5.25
CA LYS A 191 1.84 15.62 -4.38
C LYS A 191 2.86 14.93 -3.49
N LEU A 192 2.41 14.49 -2.33
CA LEU A 192 3.11 13.47 -1.54
C LEU A 192 2.25 12.20 -1.45
N PHE A 193 2.90 11.05 -1.34
CA PHE A 193 2.20 9.83 -0.95
C PHE A 193 1.97 9.81 0.56
N GLY A 194 0.78 9.42 0.95
CA GLY A 194 0.42 9.25 2.34
C GLY A 194 -0.46 8.02 2.54
N VAL A 195 -0.51 7.54 3.78
CA VAL A 195 -1.42 6.49 4.20
C VAL A 195 -2.61 7.11 4.91
N ASN A 196 -3.79 6.61 4.62
CA ASN A 196 -4.98 6.92 5.37
C ASN A 196 -5.42 5.68 6.18
N PHE A 197 -5.20 5.70 7.47
CA PHE A 197 -5.57 4.59 8.34
C PHE A 197 -7.07 4.53 8.66
N ALA A 198 -7.86 5.54 8.28
CA ALA A 198 -9.31 5.50 8.41
C ALA A 198 -9.98 4.71 7.28
N ASP A 199 -9.42 4.75 6.06
CA ASP A 199 -9.99 4.10 4.87
C ASP A 199 -9.06 3.03 4.25
N GLY A 200 -7.89 2.77 4.85
CA GLY A 200 -6.99 1.70 4.44
C GLY A 200 -6.33 1.89 3.08
N ARG A 201 -5.90 3.11 2.72
CA ARG A 201 -5.41 3.42 1.37
C ARG A 201 -4.10 4.21 1.35
N ILE A 202 -3.31 4.01 0.27
CA ILE A 202 -2.25 4.92 -0.16
C ILE A 202 -2.79 5.80 -1.28
N LYS A 203 -2.56 7.10 -1.17
CA LYS A 203 -2.89 8.09 -2.20
C LYS A 203 -1.77 9.12 -2.34
N GLY A 204 -1.57 9.63 -3.57
CA GLY A 204 -0.89 10.89 -3.77
C GLY A 204 -1.84 12.03 -3.41
N TYR A 205 -1.51 12.74 -2.35
CA TYR A 205 -2.28 13.90 -1.90
C TYR A 205 -1.68 15.19 -2.44
N ASP A 206 -2.51 16.04 -3.01
CA ASP A 206 -2.10 17.40 -3.37
C ASP A 206 -1.64 18.15 -2.12
N LEU A 207 -0.59 18.96 -2.26
CA LEU A 207 -0.07 19.78 -1.15
C LEU A 207 -0.88 21.06 -0.94
N GLN A 208 -1.77 21.36 -1.88
CA GLN A 208 -2.70 22.48 -1.79
C GLN A 208 -4.13 21.96 -1.66
N MET A 209 -4.96 22.70 -0.95
CA MET A 209 -6.39 22.48 -0.94
C MET A 209 -6.98 22.80 -2.34
N PRO A 210 -8.10 22.17 -2.73
CA PRO A 210 -8.78 22.51 -3.97
C PRO A 210 -9.01 24.02 -4.12
N GLY A 211 -8.69 24.57 -5.29
CA GLY A 211 -8.75 26.01 -5.54
C GLY A 211 -7.47 26.79 -5.23
N GLY A 212 -6.47 26.15 -4.61
CA GLY A 212 -5.20 26.78 -4.26
C GLY A 212 -5.27 27.71 -3.06
N GLY A 213 -4.14 28.33 -2.72
CA GLY A 213 -4.06 29.37 -1.66
C GLY A 213 -4.00 28.86 -0.22
N THR A 214 -4.38 27.61 0.05
CA THR A 214 -4.28 27.00 1.39
C THR A 214 -3.53 25.69 1.29
N GLU A 215 -2.49 25.53 2.11
CA GLU A 215 -1.74 24.26 2.19
C GLU A 215 -2.58 23.18 2.87
N LYS A 216 -2.48 21.96 2.34
CA LYS A 216 -3.08 20.80 2.98
C LYS A 216 -2.23 20.37 4.17
N THR A 217 -2.91 19.90 5.21
CA THR A 217 -2.26 19.41 6.44
C THR A 217 -2.51 17.93 6.65
N PHE A 218 -1.59 17.26 7.37
CA PHE A 218 -1.53 15.83 7.58
C PHE A 218 -1.14 15.51 9.01
N PHE A 219 -1.60 14.40 9.56
CA PHE A 219 -0.93 13.80 10.70
C PHE A 219 0.48 13.36 10.31
N VAL A 220 1.40 13.41 11.26
CA VAL A 220 2.78 13.00 11.08
C VAL A 220 3.19 12.07 12.20
N GLN A 221 3.74 10.92 11.83
CA GLN A 221 4.24 9.92 12.77
C GLN A 221 5.67 9.59 12.38
N CYS A 222 6.64 10.18 13.08
CA CYS A 222 8.03 9.98 12.77
C CYS A 222 8.49 8.56 13.11
N VAL A 223 9.52 8.12 12.40
CA VAL A 223 10.14 6.81 12.51
C VAL A 223 11.65 6.95 12.71
N ARG A 224 12.27 5.93 13.30
CA ARG A 224 13.72 5.74 13.39
C ARG A 224 14.11 4.27 13.26
N GLY A 225 15.39 3.99 13.21
CA GLY A 225 15.93 2.62 13.08
C GLY A 225 16.04 2.20 11.61
N ASN A 226 16.16 0.95 11.34
CA ASN A 226 16.44 0.27 10.06
C ASN A 226 16.34 1.14 8.77
N PRO A 227 17.42 1.78 8.32
CA PRO A 227 17.38 2.67 7.15
C PRO A 227 17.27 1.89 5.83
N GLN A 228 17.39 0.57 5.87
CA GLN A 228 17.29 -0.30 4.71
C GLN A 228 15.84 -0.79 4.48
N TYR A 229 14.89 -0.45 5.36
CA TYR A 229 13.49 -0.84 5.17
C TYR A 229 12.93 -0.25 3.86
N GLY A 230 12.39 -1.11 3.01
CA GLY A 230 11.84 -0.71 1.71
C GLY A 230 12.87 -0.55 0.58
N VAL A 231 14.15 -0.81 0.83
CA VAL A 231 15.21 -0.85 -0.21
C VAL A 231 15.30 -2.26 -0.76
N ASN A 232 14.93 -2.45 -2.03
CA ASN A 232 14.95 -3.75 -2.69
C ASN A 232 16.33 -4.11 -3.23
N ASP A 233 16.62 -5.41 -3.33
CA ASP A 233 17.82 -5.99 -3.97
C ASP A 233 17.36 -7.08 -4.96
N PHE A 234 16.98 -6.66 -6.17
CA PHE A 234 16.47 -7.56 -7.20
C PHE A 234 17.56 -8.30 -7.95
N HIS A 235 17.43 -9.61 -8.01
CA HIS A 235 18.26 -10.51 -8.79
C HIS A 235 17.43 -11.25 -9.83
N ASP A 236 17.80 -11.13 -11.10
CA ASP A 236 17.21 -11.92 -12.19
C ASP A 236 17.77 -13.34 -12.16
N ASN A 237 16.92 -14.32 -11.96
CA ASN A 237 17.29 -15.74 -11.91
C ASN A 237 17.46 -16.36 -13.31
N ALA A 238 17.27 -15.60 -14.38
CA ALA A 238 17.36 -16.03 -15.78
C ALA A 238 16.41 -17.19 -16.16
N ASN A 239 15.35 -17.38 -15.41
CA ASN A 239 14.34 -18.44 -15.61
C ASN A 239 12.90 -17.90 -15.60
N GLY A 240 12.73 -16.57 -15.79
CA GLY A 240 11.45 -15.87 -15.73
C GLY A 240 10.99 -15.52 -14.31
N THR A 241 11.91 -15.57 -13.34
CA THR A 241 11.66 -15.16 -11.96
C THR A 241 12.71 -14.15 -11.48
N ILE A 242 12.30 -13.30 -10.55
CA ILE A 242 13.15 -12.29 -9.90
C ILE A 242 13.14 -12.57 -8.40
N THR A 243 14.29 -12.69 -7.78
CA THR A 243 14.44 -12.77 -6.33
C THR A 243 14.76 -11.38 -5.77
N ASP A 244 13.94 -10.89 -4.85
CA ASP A 244 14.30 -9.76 -4.00
C ASP A 244 15.06 -10.28 -2.77
N ARG A 245 16.37 -10.15 -2.78
CA ARG A 245 17.25 -10.62 -1.71
C ARG A 245 17.05 -9.85 -0.40
N ALA A 246 16.56 -8.60 -0.50
CA ALA A 246 16.29 -7.76 0.67
C ALA A 246 15.13 -8.29 1.49
N THR A 247 14.13 -8.92 0.85
CA THR A 247 12.91 -9.41 1.50
C THR A 247 12.81 -10.94 1.56
N GLY A 248 13.61 -11.65 0.76
CA GLY A 248 13.50 -13.10 0.59
C GLY A 248 12.25 -13.54 -0.19
N LEU A 249 11.64 -12.63 -0.94
CA LEU A 249 10.53 -12.93 -1.83
C LEU A 249 11.02 -13.21 -3.26
N MET A 250 10.38 -14.17 -3.92
CA MET A 250 10.58 -14.45 -5.34
C MET A 250 9.32 -14.08 -6.10
N TRP A 251 9.50 -13.40 -7.23
CA TRP A 251 8.44 -12.82 -8.06
C TRP A 251 8.44 -13.41 -9.46
N SER A 252 7.28 -13.47 -10.10
CA SER A 252 7.24 -13.65 -11.54
C SER A 252 7.82 -12.43 -12.25
N GLN A 253 8.74 -12.63 -13.20
CA GLN A 253 9.30 -11.52 -13.99
C GLN A 253 8.23 -10.89 -14.89
N ALA A 254 7.45 -11.72 -15.60
CA ALA A 254 6.29 -11.30 -16.37
C ALA A 254 5.02 -11.30 -15.52
N ASP A 255 4.08 -10.43 -15.87
CA ASP A 255 2.72 -10.42 -15.34
C ASP A 255 1.80 -11.41 -16.10
N SER A 256 0.47 -11.37 -15.83
CA SER A 256 -0.52 -12.23 -16.48
C SER A 256 -0.76 -11.92 -17.96
N GLY A 257 -0.25 -10.81 -18.50
CA GLY A 257 -0.47 -10.36 -19.88
C GLY A 257 -1.91 -9.96 -20.20
N LYS A 258 -2.84 -10.14 -19.27
CA LYS A 258 -4.27 -9.83 -19.41
C LYS A 258 -4.93 -9.58 -18.06
N GLY A 259 -6.05 -8.83 -18.10
CA GLY A 259 -6.88 -8.60 -16.93
C GLY A 259 -7.69 -9.85 -16.53
N LEU A 260 -7.86 -10.03 -15.23
CA LEU A 260 -8.62 -11.13 -14.61
C LEU A 260 -9.49 -10.53 -13.50
N ASN A 261 -10.71 -11.02 -13.28
CA ASN A 261 -11.42 -10.71 -12.06
C ASN A 261 -10.72 -11.37 -10.85
N TRP A 262 -11.12 -11.01 -9.65
CA TRP A 262 -10.37 -11.44 -8.47
C TRP A 262 -10.34 -12.95 -8.24
N GLU A 263 -11.45 -13.65 -8.46
CA GLU A 263 -11.52 -15.13 -8.37
C GLU A 263 -10.61 -15.79 -9.41
N GLN A 264 -10.67 -15.31 -10.66
CA GLN A 264 -9.80 -15.79 -11.74
C GLN A 264 -8.32 -15.51 -11.43
N ALA A 265 -8.02 -14.38 -10.79
CA ALA A 265 -6.65 -14.03 -10.38
C ALA A 265 -6.10 -14.98 -9.30
N LEU A 266 -6.92 -15.33 -8.31
CA LEU A 266 -6.57 -16.34 -7.30
C LEU A 266 -6.33 -17.70 -7.94
N ALA A 267 -7.24 -18.15 -8.82
CA ALA A 267 -7.10 -19.41 -9.54
C ALA A 267 -5.87 -19.42 -10.46
N TYR A 268 -5.60 -18.31 -11.17
CA TYR A 268 -4.41 -18.18 -12.00
C TYR A 268 -3.13 -18.37 -11.15
N ALA A 269 -3.07 -17.73 -9.99
CA ALA A 269 -1.91 -17.80 -9.11
C ALA A 269 -1.67 -19.22 -8.56
N THR A 270 -2.72 -19.87 -8.05
CA THR A 270 -2.62 -21.20 -7.40
C THR A 270 -2.36 -22.34 -8.38
N ASN A 271 -2.68 -22.16 -9.66
CA ASN A 271 -2.45 -23.14 -10.72
C ASN A 271 -1.11 -22.96 -11.44
N ASP A 272 -0.37 -21.89 -11.20
CA ASP A 272 0.90 -21.60 -11.88
C ASP A 272 2.01 -22.57 -11.43
N LYS A 273 2.85 -23.00 -12.40
CA LYS A 273 3.96 -23.94 -12.19
C LYS A 273 5.28 -23.41 -12.71
N ARG A 274 5.39 -22.09 -12.94
CA ARG A 274 6.60 -21.49 -13.51
C ARG A 274 7.84 -21.80 -12.71
N ALA A 275 8.96 -21.93 -13.42
CA ALA A 275 10.26 -22.27 -12.85
C ALA A 275 10.27 -23.53 -11.97
N GLY A 276 9.31 -24.47 -12.18
CA GLY A 276 9.22 -25.72 -11.45
C GLY A 276 8.63 -25.61 -10.03
N HIS A 277 8.16 -24.43 -9.61
CA HIS A 277 7.53 -24.21 -8.31
C HIS A 277 6.00 -24.36 -8.40
N ASN A 278 5.37 -24.80 -7.31
CA ASN A 278 3.93 -25.05 -7.22
C ASN A 278 3.25 -24.30 -6.04
N ASP A 279 3.96 -23.36 -5.44
CA ASP A 279 3.54 -22.57 -4.29
C ASP A 279 3.37 -21.09 -4.63
N TRP A 280 3.16 -20.77 -5.91
CA TRP A 280 2.85 -19.43 -6.37
C TRP A 280 1.49 -18.97 -5.82
N ARG A 281 1.42 -17.68 -5.48
CA ARG A 281 0.21 -17.05 -4.95
C ARG A 281 0.09 -15.60 -5.39
N LEU A 282 -1.08 -15.01 -5.22
CA LEU A 282 -1.17 -13.56 -5.22
C LEU A 282 -0.36 -12.98 -4.06
N PRO A 283 0.35 -11.87 -4.28
CA PRO A 283 0.94 -11.13 -3.18
C PRO A 283 -0.15 -10.56 -2.27
N ASN A 284 0.13 -10.42 -0.99
CA ASN A 284 -0.68 -9.56 -0.16
C ASN A 284 -0.40 -8.07 -0.47
N ALA A 285 -1.22 -7.17 0.09
CA ALA A 285 -1.13 -5.74 -0.20
C ALA A 285 0.24 -5.13 0.11
N LYS A 286 0.88 -5.55 1.20
CA LYS A 286 2.20 -5.03 1.61
C LYS A 286 3.33 -5.59 0.74
N GLU A 287 3.25 -6.86 0.37
CA GLU A 287 4.22 -7.48 -0.53
C GLU A 287 4.20 -6.80 -1.90
N LEU A 288 3.02 -6.61 -2.50
CA LEU A 288 2.95 -5.96 -3.80
C LEU A 288 3.41 -4.49 -3.74
N GLN A 289 3.07 -3.78 -2.67
CA GLN A 289 3.54 -2.41 -2.46
C GLN A 289 5.07 -2.34 -2.27
N SER A 290 5.71 -3.38 -1.71
CA SER A 290 7.15 -3.38 -1.47
C SER A 290 7.99 -3.28 -2.74
N ILE A 291 7.47 -3.71 -3.90
CA ILE A 291 8.17 -3.63 -5.20
C ILE A 291 7.83 -2.39 -6.03
N VAL A 292 7.01 -1.47 -5.50
CA VAL A 292 6.74 -0.19 -6.18
C VAL A 292 8.00 0.67 -6.20
N ASP A 293 8.31 1.22 -7.37
CA ASP A 293 9.35 2.23 -7.56
C ASP A 293 8.69 3.62 -7.68
N TYR A 294 8.68 4.35 -6.58
CA TYR A 294 8.07 5.68 -6.49
C TYR A 294 8.85 6.79 -7.22
N THR A 295 9.99 6.46 -7.84
CA THR A 295 10.75 7.37 -8.70
C THR A 295 10.27 7.36 -10.15
N ARG A 296 9.28 6.52 -10.49
CA ARG A 296 8.81 6.27 -11.85
C ARG A 296 7.30 6.50 -11.98
N ALA A 297 6.89 7.04 -13.12
CA ALA A 297 5.48 7.22 -13.46
C ALA A 297 5.30 7.38 -14.98
N PRO A 298 4.13 7.02 -15.55
CA PRO A 298 3.87 7.15 -16.98
C PRO A 298 4.10 8.55 -17.53
N ASP A 299 3.71 9.59 -16.79
CA ASP A 299 3.77 10.97 -17.25
C ASP A 299 5.15 11.64 -17.16
N THR A 300 6.06 11.08 -16.36
CA THR A 300 7.36 11.71 -16.12
C THR A 300 8.54 10.87 -16.61
N THR A 301 8.45 9.55 -16.51
CA THR A 301 9.51 8.64 -16.92
C THR A 301 9.10 7.73 -18.07
N SER A 302 7.87 7.90 -18.62
CA SER A 302 7.29 7.06 -19.69
C SER A 302 7.35 5.57 -19.36
N SER A 303 7.17 5.22 -18.09
CA SER A 303 7.36 3.86 -17.58
C SER A 303 6.41 3.53 -16.43
N PRO A 304 6.19 2.22 -16.15
CA PRO A 304 5.46 1.81 -14.95
C PRO A 304 6.25 2.13 -13.68
N ALA A 305 5.56 2.24 -12.55
CA ALA A 305 6.13 2.45 -11.23
C ALA A 305 6.73 1.16 -10.64
N ILE A 306 7.63 0.52 -11.39
CA ILE A 306 8.34 -0.70 -11.00
C ILE A 306 9.73 -0.74 -11.61
N ASN A 307 10.65 -1.46 -10.97
CA ASN A 307 12.00 -1.66 -11.50
C ASN A 307 11.97 -2.32 -12.89
N PRO A 308 12.77 -1.86 -13.86
CA PRO A 308 12.81 -2.41 -15.24
C PRO A 308 13.20 -3.89 -15.36
N VAL A 309 13.72 -4.51 -14.29
CA VAL A 309 13.97 -5.96 -14.27
C VAL A 309 12.67 -6.76 -14.43
N PHE A 310 11.51 -6.16 -14.10
CA PHE A 310 10.20 -6.74 -14.29
C PHE A 310 9.59 -6.37 -15.65
N ASN A 311 9.01 -7.36 -16.33
CA ASN A 311 8.21 -7.11 -17.51
C ASN A 311 6.80 -6.67 -17.09
N CYS A 312 6.44 -5.44 -17.40
CA CYS A 312 5.13 -4.87 -17.12
C CYS A 312 4.41 -4.60 -18.44
N THR A 313 3.29 -5.29 -18.67
CA THR A 313 2.50 -5.19 -19.89
C THR A 313 1.92 -3.78 -20.04
N ALA A 314 2.21 -3.13 -21.16
CA ALA A 314 1.56 -1.85 -21.49
C ALA A 314 0.11 -2.08 -21.91
N ILE A 315 -0.78 -1.18 -21.48
CA ILE A 315 -2.20 -1.20 -21.84
C ILE A 315 -2.60 0.13 -22.52
N LYS A 316 -3.81 0.17 -23.06
CA LYS A 316 -4.49 1.42 -23.35
C LYS A 316 -5.45 1.74 -22.21
N ASN A 317 -5.34 2.96 -21.67
CA ASN A 317 -6.24 3.42 -20.64
C ASN A 317 -7.61 3.85 -21.21
N GLU A 318 -8.49 4.31 -20.37
CA GLU A 318 -9.88 4.66 -20.63
C GLU A 318 -10.05 5.75 -21.71
N ILE A 319 -8.98 6.48 -22.03
CA ILE A 319 -8.94 7.51 -23.12
C ILE A 319 -7.94 7.16 -24.23
N GLY A 320 -7.52 5.89 -24.33
CA GLY A 320 -6.66 5.39 -25.41
C GLY A 320 -5.17 5.71 -25.29
N GLN A 321 -4.70 6.32 -24.20
CA GLN A 321 -3.30 6.59 -23.96
C GLN A 321 -2.55 5.32 -23.52
N THR A 322 -1.26 5.23 -23.79
CA THR A 322 -0.40 4.18 -23.23
C THR A 322 -0.28 4.35 -21.73
N ASP A 323 -0.53 3.28 -21.01
CA ASP A 323 -0.54 3.21 -19.55
C ASP A 323 -0.13 1.81 -19.09
N TYR A 324 -0.18 1.57 -17.77
CA TYR A 324 0.14 0.28 -17.18
C TYR A 324 -0.99 -0.16 -16.23
N PRO A 325 -1.15 -1.47 -16.02
CA PRO A 325 -2.31 -2.00 -15.32
C PRO A 325 -2.28 -1.75 -13.81
N PHE A 326 -3.45 -1.92 -13.20
CA PHE A 326 -3.61 -2.22 -11.80
C PHE A 326 -3.33 -3.69 -11.57
N TYR A 327 -2.72 -4.05 -10.44
CA TYR A 327 -2.41 -5.43 -10.10
C TYR A 327 -3.15 -5.85 -8.83
N TRP A 328 -3.86 -6.96 -8.93
CA TRP A 328 -4.56 -7.56 -7.81
C TRP A 328 -3.60 -8.03 -6.71
N THR A 329 -4.07 -7.94 -5.48
CA THR A 329 -3.53 -8.66 -4.33
C THR A 329 -4.52 -9.72 -3.84
N GLY A 330 -4.06 -10.65 -3.01
CA GLY A 330 -4.93 -11.61 -2.32
C GLY A 330 -5.71 -11.01 -1.16
N THR A 331 -5.52 -9.70 -0.87
CA THR A 331 -6.08 -9.01 0.30
C THR A 331 -7.44 -8.42 -0.01
N THR A 332 -8.46 -8.79 0.77
CA THR A 332 -9.78 -8.15 0.71
C THR A 332 -9.74 -6.79 1.40
N HIS A 333 -10.34 -5.78 0.79
CA HIS A 333 -10.61 -4.48 1.40
C HIS A 333 -12.03 -4.48 1.97
N ALA A 334 -12.15 -4.89 3.23
CA ALA A 334 -13.44 -4.99 3.88
C ALA A 334 -14.00 -3.59 4.19
N GLY A 335 -15.29 -3.41 3.97
CA GLY A 335 -16.02 -2.19 4.24
C GLY A 335 -17.44 -2.47 4.71
N MET A 336 -18.27 -1.44 4.73
CA MET A 336 -19.68 -1.54 5.17
C MET A 336 -20.52 -2.56 4.39
N LEU A 337 -20.16 -2.82 3.12
CA LEU A 337 -20.84 -3.78 2.26
C LEU A 337 -20.19 -5.18 2.31
N GLY A 338 -19.42 -5.48 3.36
CA GLY A 338 -18.67 -6.72 3.51
C GLY A 338 -17.38 -6.73 2.71
N GLY A 339 -17.01 -7.88 2.14
CA GLY A 339 -15.76 -8.09 1.41
C GLY A 339 -15.88 -7.92 -0.11
N SER A 340 -16.73 -7.03 -0.62
CA SER A 340 -17.00 -6.91 -2.05
C SER A 340 -15.85 -6.32 -2.89
N ALA A 341 -14.86 -5.72 -2.25
CA ALA A 341 -13.69 -5.16 -2.92
C ALA A 341 -12.40 -5.87 -2.50
N ALA A 342 -11.43 -5.91 -3.40
CA ALA A 342 -10.08 -6.36 -3.10
C ALA A 342 -9.06 -5.26 -3.41
N VAL A 343 -7.93 -5.33 -2.73
CA VAL A 343 -6.84 -4.36 -2.85
C VAL A 343 -6.11 -4.57 -4.17
N TYR A 344 -5.80 -3.45 -4.83
CA TYR A 344 -4.86 -3.40 -5.94
C TYR A 344 -3.77 -2.33 -5.73
N ILE A 345 -2.67 -2.49 -6.45
CA ILE A 345 -1.62 -1.46 -6.60
C ILE A 345 -1.61 -1.00 -8.05
N ALA A 346 -1.60 0.31 -8.27
CA ALA A 346 -1.49 0.91 -9.59
C ALA A 346 -0.02 1.07 -9.98
N PHE A 347 0.45 0.33 -10.98
CA PHE A 347 1.78 0.56 -11.55
C PHE A 347 1.75 1.56 -12.71
N GLY A 348 0.58 1.83 -13.28
CA GLY A 348 0.26 2.95 -14.14
C GLY A 348 -0.41 4.09 -13.38
N ARG A 349 -1.07 5.00 -14.11
CA ARG A 349 -1.86 6.08 -13.51
C ARG A 349 -2.97 5.51 -12.65
N ALA A 350 -3.03 5.95 -11.41
CA ALA A 350 -4.22 5.74 -10.57
C ALA A 350 -5.25 6.82 -10.88
N ALA A 351 -5.83 6.68 -12.06
CA ALA A 351 -6.65 7.72 -12.71
C ALA A 351 -8.07 7.81 -12.16
N GLY A 352 -8.69 8.91 -12.46
CA GLY A 352 -10.08 9.19 -12.17
C GLY A 352 -10.67 10.24 -13.11
N TRP A 353 -11.97 10.49 -12.92
CA TRP A 353 -12.78 11.43 -13.65
C TRP A 353 -13.33 12.54 -12.72
N PRO A 354 -12.46 13.39 -12.13
CA PRO A 354 -12.96 14.51 -11.34
C PRO A 354 -13.79 15.45 -12.18
N THR A 355 -14.84 16.01 -11.59
CA THR A 355 -15.64 17.05 -12.21
C THR A 355 -14.97 18.41 -12.06
N GLY A 356 -15.09 19.28 -13.05
CA GLY A 356 -14.33 20.54 -13.17
C GLY A 356 -14.60 21.63 -12.13
N THR A 357 -15.31 21.34 -11.04
CA THR A 357 -15.46 22.22 -9.88
C THR A 357 -14.68 21.66 -8.70
N PRO A 358 -13.40 22.03 -8.53
CA PRO A 358 -12.67 21.69 -7.33
C PRO A 358 -13.19 22.52 -6.16
N GLY A 359 -13.72 21.86 -5.16
CA GLY A 359 -13.88 22.47 -3.87
C GLY A 359 -15.27 22.98 -3.53
N ARG A 360 -16.03 22.11 -3.04
CA ARG A 360 -16.83 22.13 -1.80
C ARG A 360 -17.43 20.73 -1.69
N GLY A 361 -17.33 20.06 -0.55
CA GLY A 361 -17.98 18.80 -0.28
C GLY A 361 -19.51 18.91 -0.31
N GLY A 362 -20.03 19.34 -1.46
CA GLY A 362 -21.44 19.24 -1.79
C GLY A 362 -21.72 17.85 -2.37
N PRO A 363 -22.99 17.39 -2.32
CA PRO A 363 -23.38 16.18 -3.04
C PRO A 363 -22.98 16.35 -4.52
N PRO A 364 -22.54 15.28 -5.21
CA PRO A 364 -22.26 15.36 -6.64
C PRO A 364 -23.49 15.92 -7.34
N GLU A 365 -23.28 16.91 -8.22
CA GLU A 365 -24.35 17.37 -9.10
C GLU A 365 -24.95 16.16 -9.82
N ALA A 366 -26.27 16.11 -9.90
CA ALA A 366 -27.02 14.97 -10.41
C ALA A 366 -26.69 14.60 -11.88
N SER A 367 -25.94 15.42 -12.61
CA SER A 367 -25.37 15.14 -13.93
C SER A 367 -24.25 16.15 -14.26
N PRO A 368 -23.02 15.98 -13.74
CA PRO A 368 -21.92 16.83 -14.16
C PRO A 368 -21.56 16.54 -15.63
N THR A 369 -21.42 17.57 -16.44
CA THR A 369 -21.08 17.46 -17.87
C THR A 369 -19.59 17.63 -18.16
N ASN A 370 -18.77 17.95 -17.15
CA ASN A 370 -17.35 18.26 -17.28
C ASN A 370 -16.47 17.25 -16.52
N TYR A 371 -16.39 16.02 -17.01
CA TYR A 371 -15.44 15.05 -16.53
C TYR A 371 -14.07 15.22 -17.19
N HIS A 372 -13.00 15.20 -16.40
CA HIS A 372 -11.63 15.25 -16.91
C HIS A 372 -10.87 13.98 -16.46
N TYR A 373 -10.41 13.18 -17.43
CA TYR A 373 -9.54 12.07 -17.10
C TYR A 373 -8.16 12.58 -16.65
N THR A 374 -7.71 12.14 -15.49
CA THR A 374 -6.40 12.55 -14.94
C THR A 374 -5.86 11.52 -13.97
N ASP A 375 -4.54 11.56 -13.71
CA ASP A 375 -3.91 10.79 -12.65
C ASP A 375 -4.22 11.42 -11.29
N VAL A 376 -5.26 10.91 -10.64
CA VAL A 376 -5.78 11.47 -9.38
C VAL A 376 -4.90 11.12 -8.20
N HIS A 377 -4.39 9.87 -8.14
CA HIS A 377 -3.72 9.35 -6.96
C HIS A 377 -2.22 9.06 -7.14
N GLY A 378 -1.72 9.07 -8.38
CA GLY A 378 -0.32 8.78 -8.70
C GLY A 378 -0.02 7.29 -8.88
N ALA A 379 0.91 6.99 -9.79
CA ALA A 379 1.45 5.64 -9.96
C ALA A 379 2.13 5.19 -8.67
N GLY A 380 1.78 4.02 -8.17
CA GLY A 380 2.17 3.51 -6.85
C GLY A 380 1.07 3.64 -5.79
N ALA A 381 -0.06 4.28 -6.10
CA ALA A 381 -1.20 4.30 -5.19
C ALA A 381 -1.78 2.91 -4.96
N GLN A 382 -2.24 2.67 -3.73
CA GLN A 382 -2.99 1.48 -3.36
C GLN A 382 -4.46 1.85 -3.17
N ARG A 383 -5.32 1.16 -3.91
CA ARG A 383 -6.76 1.36 -3.90
C ARG A 383 -7.48 0.00 -3.84
N SER A 384 -8.78 -0.01 -4.11
CA SER A 384 -9.57 -1.24 -4.17
C SER A 384 -10.61 -1.16 -5.28
N ASP A 385 -10.78 -2.29 -6.00
CA ASP A 385 -11.82 -2.49 -7.02
C ASP A 385 -12.84 -3.52 -6.54
N PRO A 386 -14.06 -3.48 -7.07
CA PRO A 386 -14.99 -4.59 -6.94
C PRO A 386 -14.34 -5.89 -7.45
N LYS A 387 -14.52 -6.97 -6.72
CA LYS A 387 -13.97 -8.30 -7.07
C LYS A 387 -14.55 -8.88 -8.35
N ALA A 388 -15.77 -8.46 -8.71
CA ALA A 388 -16.50 -8.86 -9.92
C ALA A 388 -17.45 -7.75 -10.34
N GLY A 389 -17.98 -7.85 -11.57
CA GLY A 389 -18.93 -6.92 -12.15
C GLY A 389 -18.56 -6.55 -13.58
N ASN A 390 -19.16 -5.50 -14.09
CA ASN A 390 -18.88 -4.97 -15.41
C ASN A 390 -18.28 -3.56 -15.27
N PRO A 391 -17.05 -3.28 -15.77
CA PRO A 391 -16.47 -1.94 -15.75
C PRO A 391 -17.33 -0.89 -16.45
N ALA A 392 -18.15 -1.29 -17.45
CA ALA A 392 -19.07 -0.36 -18.13
C ALA A 392 -20.17 0.21 -17.23
N ASP A 393 -20.41 -0.40 -16.05
CA ASP A 393 -21.33 0.15 -15.05
C ASP A 393 -20.74 1.38 -14.33
N PHE A 394 -19.47 1.71 -14.61
CA PHE A 394 -18.70 2.80 -13.97
C PHE A 394 -18.06 3.72 -15.02
N PRO A 395 -18.83 4.33 -15.95
CA PRO A 395 -18.28 5.09 -17.07
C PRO A 395 -17.44 6.30 -16.65
N HIS A 396 -17.67 6.83 -15.45
CA HIS A 396 -16.90 7.92 -14.85
C HIS A 396 -16.32 7.52 -13.47
N GLY A 397 -16.06 6.22 -13.29
CA GLY A 397 -15.48 5.69 -12.06
C GLY A 397 -16.41 5.77 -10.85
N ARG A 398 -15.83 5.80 -9.65
CA ARG A 398 -16.55 5.81 -8.38
C ARG A 398 -15.97 6.84 -7.40
N GLY A 399 -16.82 7.32 -6.51
CA GLY A 399 -16.44 8.24 -5.43
C GLY A 399 -16.23 9.67 -5.90
N PRO A 400 -15.88 10.59 -4.97
CA PRO A 400 -15.84 12.04 -5.25
C PRO A 400 -14.80 12.45 -6.30
N GLN A 401 -13.80 11.62 -6.56
CA GLN A 401 -12.75 11.86 -7.55
C GLN A 401 -12.97 11.06 -8.84
N GLY A 402 -14.07 10.27 -8.93
CA GLY A 402 -14.36 9.44 -10.07
C GLY A 402 -13.28 8.38 -10.32
N ASP A 403 -12.80 7.72 -9.26
CA ASP A 403 -11.72 6.72 -9.36
C ASP A 403 -12.09 5.66 -10.40
N VAL A 404 -11.22 5.44 -11.37
CA VAL A 404 -11.39 4.43 -12.42
C VAL A 404 -11.56 3.05 -11.81
N ILE A 405 -12.56 2.32 -12.29
CA ILE A 405 -12.89 0.95 -11.87
C ILE A 405 -12.63 0.01 -13.03
N ARG A 406 -11.63 -0.86 -12.90
CA ARG A 406 -11.23 -1.80 -13.96
C ARG A 406 -11.78 -3.21 -13.76
N ILE A 407 -11.89 -3.69 -12.53
CA ILE A 407 -12.37 -5.03 -12.14
C ILE A 407 -11.47 -6.16 -12.68
N TYR A 408 -11.06 -6.07 -13.95
CA TYR A 408 -10.16 -7.04 -14.60
C TYR A 408 -8.72 -6.52 -14.48
N ASN A 409 -8.13 -6.68 -13.29
CA ASN A 409 -6.78 -6.25 -13.01
C ASN A 409 -5.77 -7.37 -13.34
N PHE A 410 -4.52 -7.00 -13.54
CA PHE A 410 -3.45 -7.93 -13.87
C PHE A 410 -2.93 -8.65 -12.62
N VAL A 411 -2.09 -9.65 -12.83
CA VAL A 411 -1.51 -10.46 -11.77
C VAL A 411 0.01 -10.51 -11.90
N ARG A 412 0.70 -10.28 -10.78
CA ARG A 412 2.10 -10.62 -10.60
C ARG A 412 2.21 -11.59 -9.44
N LEU A 413 2.86 -12.71 -9.68
CA LEU A 413 2.92 -13.79 -8.70
C LEU A 413 4.09 -13.60 -7.75
N VAL A 414 3.91 -14.09 -6.53
CA VAL A 414 4.95 -14.12 -5.49
C VAL A 414 5.00 -15.49 -4.81
N ARG A 415 6.17 -15.83 -4.28
CA ARG A 415 6.42 -16.95 -3.36
C ARG A 415 7.59 -16.60 -2.43
N ASN A 416 7.82 -17.37 -1.40
CA ASN A 416 9.04 -17.26 -0.59
C ASN A 416 10.23 -17.86 -1.34
N ALA A 417 11.36 -17.17 -1.40
CA ALA A 417 12.52 -17.64 -2.16
C ALA A 417 13.20 -18.88 -1.54
N ALA A 418 13.15 -19.00 -0.21
CA ALA A 418 13.86 -20.04 0.55
C ALA A 418 13.16 -21.42 0.61
N ASN A 419 12.07 -21.62 -0.13
CA ASN A 419 11.34 -22.91 -0.16
C ASN A 419 11.66 -23.70 -1.44
#